data_dc554a64322a8277cb7a2cbfe1802ca6
#
_entry.id   dc554a64322a8277cb7a2cbfe1802ca6
#
_cell.length_a   1.000
_cell.length_b   1.000
_cell.length_c   1.000
_cell.angle_alpha   90.00
_cell.angle_beta   90.00
_cell.angle_gamma   90.00
#
_symmetry.space_group_name_H-M   'P 1'
#
loop_
_entity.id
_entity.type
_entity.pdbx_description
1 polymer ?
#
loop_
_entity_poly.entity_id
_entity_poly.type
_entity_poly.pdbx_seq_one_letter_code
_entity_poly.pdbx_strand_id
1 'polypeptide(L)'
;TKVNSVKQLMDIYCQSVGYNSVLLLNIPPDREGRINAADAQRLKEFAEFRKKAFADNRVVAGDTPWNTATVSSRSYALKPASTVNLVMVQEDIAQGQRIEKFTIDAYTQGAWKTMGEGTTVGYKRMLRFPDIQADSLRLTINESRLDGNVIQLAAYHVPEVEETATQGSWNDLDRSTWKLVKENPVTVDLGKTVSLKAFTYAPLNGETKPTLAFRYDFYVSKDGKKWKKVITKGEFSNIVNNPLPQTKQLPATEEARYIRLQATTVDGKSAQVVLEELGVSLAK
;
A
#
# COMPACT_ATOMS: atom_id res chain seq x y z
N THR A 1 4.77 -4.50 -12.51
CA THR A 1 3.50 -4.24 -11.78
C THR A 1 3.79 -3.23 -10.68
N LYS A 2 3.00 -2.17 -10.58
CA LYS A 2 3.14 -1.16 -9.51
C LYS A 2 2.69 -1.81 -8.20
N VAL A 3 3.47 -1.66 -7.11
CA VAL A 3 3.03 -2.10 -5.77
C VAL A 3 1.83 -1.27 -5.35
N ASN A 4 0.74 -1.92 -4.99
CA ASN A 4 -0.45 -1.25 -4.51
C ASN A 4 -0.16 -0.40 -3.26
N SER A 5 -0.79 0.76 -3.14
CA SER A 5 -0.69 1.57 -1.93
C SER A 5 -1.40 0.88 -0.74
N VAL A 6 -1.10 1.30 0.49
CA VAL A 6 -1.82 0.79 1.68
C VAL A 6 -3.32 1.04 1.56
N LYS A 7 -3.71 2.21 1.01
CA LYS A 7 -5.11 2.54 0.73
C LYS A 7 -5.75 1.54 -0.23
N GLN A 8 -5.09 1.26 -1.37
CA GLN A 8 -5.58 0.28 -2.35
C GLN A 8 -5.69 -1.13 -1.75
N LEU A 9 -4.69 -1.56 -0.95
CA LEU A 9 -4.73 -2.86 -0.27
C LEU A 9 -5.87 -2.92 0.76
N MET A 10 -6.15 -1.83 1.46
CA MET A 10 -7.27 -1.75 2.39
C MET A 10 -8.63 -1.77 1.67
N ASP A 11 -8.74 -1.09 0.51
CA ASP A 11 -9.93 -1.14 -0.33
C ASP A 11 -10.19 -2.56 -0.84
N ILE A 12 -9.14 -3.24 -1.34
CA ILE A 12 -9.23 -4.66 -1.77
C ILE A 12 -9.61 -5.56 -0.58
N TYR A 13 -9.04 -5.35 0.60
CA TYR A 13 -9.37 -6.09 1.81
C TYR A 13 -10.86 -5.95 2.18
N CYS A 14 -11.37 -4.73 2.20
CA CYS A 14 -12.79 -4.49 2.48
C CYS A 14 -13.72 -5.07 1.42
N GLN A 15 -13.29 -5.09 0.14
CA GLN A 15 -14.08 -5.63 -0.97
C GLN A 15 -13.94 -7.15 -1.17
N SER A 16 -12.97 -7.80 -0.53
CA SER A 16 -12.79 -9.25 -0.55
C SER A 16 -13.21 -9.88 0.78
N VAL A 17 -12.40 -9.71 1.83
CA VAL A 17 -12.68 -10.25 3.18
C VAL A 17 -13.98 -9.67 3.75
N GLY A 18 -14.28 -8.40 3.46
CA GLY A 18 -15.52 -7.75 3.84
C GLY A 18 -16.75 -8.16 3.01
N TYR A 19 -16.59 -9.10 2.08
CA TYR A 19 -17.66 -9.67 1.24
C TYR A 19 -17.60 -11.21 1.23
N ASN A 20 -17.25 -11.81 2.37
CA ASN A 20 -17.17 -13.28 2.55
C ASN A 20 -16.12 -13.99 1.70
N SER A 21 -15.15 -13.26 1.15
CA SER A 21 -14.10 -13.83 0.33
C SER A 21 -12.76 -13.89 1.08
N VAL A 22 -11.77 -14.53 0.47
CA VAL A 22 -10.39 -14.56 0.96
C VAL A 22 -9.56 -13.55 0.18
N LEU A 23 -8.69 -12.83 0.86
CA LEU A 23 -7.71 -11.98 0.19
C LEU A 23 -6.48 -12.82 -0.18
N LEU A 24 -6.32 -13.09 -1.47
CA LEU A 24 -5.13 -13.71 -2.03
C LEU A 24 -4.30 -12.64 -2.73
N LEU A 25 -3.13 -12.32 -2.17
CA LEU A 25 -2.18 -11.38 -2.77
C LEU A 25 -1.08 -12.17 -3.48
N ASN A 26 -0.95 -11.95 -4.80
CA ASN A 26 0.16 -12.48 -5.56
C ASN A 26 1.40 -11.59 -5.37
N ILE A 27 2.47 -12.18 -4.86
CA ILE A 27 3.75 -11.53 -4.62
C ILE A 27 4.81 -12.32 -5.36
N PRO A 28 5.18 -11.89 -6.58
CA PRO A 28 6.16 -12.61 -7.36
C PRO A 28 7.55 -12.53 -6.69
N PRO A 29 8.30 -13.64 -6.63
CA PRO A 29 9.67 -13.61 -6.16
C PRO A 29 10.59 -12.90 -7.17
N ASP A 30 11.70 -12.38 -6.69
CA ASP A 30 12.81 -11.93 -7.53
C ASP A 30 13.56 -13.14 -8.14
N ARG A 31 14.59 -12.86 -8.94
CA ARG A 31 15.39 -13.93 -9.58
C ARG A 31 16.21 -14.78 -8.59
N GLU A 32 16.35 -14.32 -7.36
CA GLU A 32 17.04 -15.04 -6.28
C GLU A 32 16.03 -15.79 -5.39
N GLY A 33 14.75 -15.84 -5.79
CA GLY A 33 13.68 -16.52 -5.05
C GLY A 33 13.21 -15.77 -3.79
N ARG A 34 13.54 -14.49 -3.64
CA ARG A 34 13.18 -13.68 -2.47
C ARG A 34 12.03 -12.73 -2.80
N ILE A 35 11.27 -12.34 -1.78
CA ILE A 35 10.31 -11.24 -1.90
C ILE A 35 11.08 -9.93 -2.07
N ASN A 36 10.70 -9.13 -3.07
CA ASN A 36 11.28 -7.81 -3.28
C ASN A 36 11.10 -6.93 -2.03
N ALA A 37 12.12 -6.16 -1.70
CA ALA A 37 12.11 -5.31 -0.49
C ALA A 37 10.94 -4.32 -0.45
N ALA A 38 10.53 -3.77 -1.59
CA ALA A 38 9.39 -2.85 -1.68
C ALA A 38 8.06 -3.57 -1.37
N ASP A 39 7.87 -4.81 -1.88
CA ASP A 39 6.70 -5.62 -1.58
C ASP A 39 6.68 -6.02 -0.09
N ALA A 40 7.81 -6.47 0.45
CA ALA A 40 7.93 -6.82 1.87
C ALA A 40 7.61 -5.63 2.80
N GLN A 41 8.13 -4.44 2.47
CA GLN A 41 7.84 -3.22 3.22
C GLN A 41 6.36 -2.86 3.15
N ARG A 42 5.75 -2.90 1.95
CA ARG A 42 4.32 -2.60 1.77
C ARG A 42 3.42 -3.56 2.54
N LEU A 43 3.76 -4.85 2.58
CA LEU A 43 3.02 -5.83 3.37
C LEU A 43 3.06 -5.53 4.87
N LYS A 44 4.21 -5.10 5.40
CA LYS A 44 4.34 -4.67 6.80
C LYS A 44 3.47 -3.44 7.07
N GLU A 45 3.57 -2.41 6.24
CA GLU A 45 2.76 -1.19 6.36
C GLU A 45 1.27 -1.49 6.33
N PHE A 46 0.82 -2.34 5.42
CA PHE A 46 -0.57 -2.77 5.34
C PHE A 46 -1.00 -3.57 6.58
N ALA A 47 -0.16 -4.49 7.07
CA ALA A 47 -0.45 -5.28 8.25
C ALA A 47 -0.57 -4.38 9.51
N GLU A 48 0.33 -3.44 9.69
CA GLU A 48 0.31 -2.47 10.79
C GLU A 48 -0.90 -1.55 10.71
N PHE A 49 -1.18 -1.01 9.53
CA PHE A 49 -2.36 -0.16 9.30
C PHE A 49 -3.64 -0.92 9.62
N ARG A 50 -3.82 -2.13 9.07
CA ARG A 50 -4.97 -2.98 9.32
C ARG A 50 -5.14 -3.30 10.81
N LYS A 51 -4.04 -3.69 11.50
CA LYS A 51 -4.06 -3.94 12.94
C LYS A 51 -4.53 -2.72 13.72
N LYS A 52 -4.04 -1.53 13.39
CA LYS A 52 -4.44 -0.27 14.02
C LYS A 52 -5.90 0.09 13.71
N ALA A 53 -6.32 -0.04 12.44
CA ALA A 53 -7.67 0.30 12.00
C ALA A 53 -8.77 -0.52 12.69
N PHE A 54 -8.49 -1.77 13.02
CA PHE A 54 -9.44 -2.69 13.68
C PHE A 54 -9.12 -2.96 15.16
N ALA A 55 -8.25 -2.17 15.80
CA ALA A 55 -7.87 -2.38 17.19
C ALA A 55 -8.97 -2.00 18.19
N ASP A 56 -9.76 -0.98 17.88
CA ASP A 56 -10.74 -0.39 18.80
C ASP A 56 -12.16 -0.52 18.25
N ASN A 57 -12.81 -1.63 18.62
CA ASN A 57 -14.24 -1.79 18.38
C ASN A 57 -15.03 -0.80 19.24
N ARG A 58 -15.83 0.04 18.59
CA ARG A 58 -16.66 1.06 19.24
C ARG A 58 -17.99 0.53 19.77
N VAL A 59 -18.42 -0.66 19.35
CA VAL A 59 -19.70 -1.26 19.79
C VAL A 59 -19.56 -1.86 21.18
N VAL A 60 -20.47 -1.54 22.06
CA VAL A 60 -20.60 -2.16 23.38
C VAL A 60 -21.37 -3.46 23.25
N ALA A 61 -20.81 -4.59 23.78
CA ALA A 61 -21.43 -5.93 23.73
C ALA A 61 -21.84 -6.39 22.30
N GLY A 62 -21.07 -5.99 21.30
CA GLY A 62 -21.34 -6.33 19.91
C GLY A 62 -21.08 -7.80 19.53
N ASP A 63 -20.44 -8.56 20.42
CA ASP A 63 -20.16 -10.00 20.34
C ASP A 63 -21.23 -10.85 21.03
N THR A 64 -22.30 -10.25 21.56
CA THR A 64 -23.44 -10.98 22.11
C THR A 64 -24.27 -11.55 20.96
N PRO A 65 -24.37 -12.89 20.82
CA PRO A 65 -25.14 -13.52 19.75
C PRO A 65 -26.60 -13.08 19.73
N TRP A 66 -27.16 -12.96 18.54
CA TRP A 66 -28.53 -12.59 18.31
C TRP A 66 -29.19 -13.51 17.28
N ASN A 67 -30.11 -14.38 17.75
CA ASN A 67 -30.97 -15.15 16.86
C ASN A 67 -32.01 -14.21 16.26
N THR A 68 -31.93 -14.00 14.96
CA THR A 68 -32.80 -13.07 14.24
C THR A 68 -34.06 -13.81 13.75
N ALA A 69 -35.21 -13.16 13.79
CA ALA A 69 -36.33 -13.53 12.93
C ALA A 69 -36.02 -13.12 11.47
N THR A 70 -36.82 -13.60 10.52
CA THR A 70 -36.67 -13.27 9.09
C THR A 70 -36.70 -11.77 8.80
N VAL A 71 -37.46 -11.02 9.60
CA VAL A 71 -37.44 -9.55 9.64
C VAL A 71 -37.36 -9.12 11.09
N SER A 72 -36.28 -8.49 11.50
CA SER A 72 -36.07 -8.06 12.88
C SER A 72 -35.00 -6.99 12.96
N SER A 73 -34.93 -6.26 14.09
CA SER A 73 -33.89 -5.25 14.31
C SER A 73 -33.34 -5.29 15.72
N ARG A 74 -32.08 -4.93 15.88
CA ARG A 74 -31.40 -4.79 17.16
C ARG A 74 -30.55 -3.54 17.16
N SER A 75 -30.62 -2.77 18.25
CA SER A 75 -29.78 -1.62 18.50
C SER A 75 -28.59 -1.98 19.39
N TYR A 76 -27.46 -1.36 19.13
CA TYR A 76 -26.20 -1.55 19.83
C TYR A 76 -25.67 -0.19 20.24
N ALA A 77 -25.38 -0.01 21.53
CA ALA A 77 -24.77 1.22 22.01
C ALA A 77 -23.32 1.31 21.53
N LEU A 78 -22.88 2.53 21.23
CA LEU A 78 -21.48 2.83 20.99
C LEU A 78 -20.82 3.36 22.27
N LYS A 79 -19.50 3.24 22.37
CA LYS A 79 -18.71 3.96 23.37
C LYS A 79 -18.96 5.46 23.25
N PRO A 80 -18.91 6.25 24.34
CA PRO A 80 -19.17 7.68 24.27
C PRO A 80 -18.32 8.43 23.24
N ALA A 81 -18.92 9.41 22.58
CA ALA A 81 -18.27 10.27 21.57
C ALA A 81 -17.60 9.51 20.41
N SER A 82 -18.18 8.37 20.00
CA SER A 82 -17.61 7.55 18.93
C SER A 82 -17.88 8.13 17.55
N THR A 83 -16.80 8.39 16.81
CA THR A 83 -16.84 8.53 15.35
C THR A 83 -16.60 7.17 14.73
N VAL A 84 -17.41 6.79 13.74
CA VAL A 84 -17.30 5.51 12.99
C VAL A 84 -17.50 5.75 11.51
N ASN A 85 -16.86 4.93 10.67
CA ASN A 85 -16.99 4.95 9.21
C ASN A 85 -16.98 3.57 8.57
N LEU A 86 -16.94 2.53 9.41
CA LEU A 86 -17.02 1.14 8.97
C LEU A 86 -17.77 0.31 10.01
N VAL A 87 -18.73 -0.47 9.54
CA VAL A 87 -19.41 -1.51 10.33
C VAL A 87 -19.05 -2.88 9.78
N MET A 88 -18.82 -3.83 10.66
CA MET A 88 -18.60 -5.25 10.37
C MET A 88 -19.69 -6.07 11.04
N VAL A 89 -20.37 -6.90 10.26
CA VAL A 89 -21.38 -7.85 10.74
C VAL A 89 -20.91 -9.27 10.41
N GLN A 90 -21.11 -10.19 11.33
CA GLN A 90 -20.80 -11.62 11.15
C GLN A 90 -22.02 -12.45 11.51
N GLU A 91 -22.32 -13.41 10.66
CA GLU A 91 -23.35 -14.44 10.84
C GLU A 91 -22.66 -15.76 11.14
N ASP A 92 -23.26 -16.57 12.05
CA ASP A 92 -22.89 -17.97 12.21
C ASP A 92 -23.34 -18.76 10.96
N ILE A 93 -22.37 -19.19 10.20
CA ILE A 93 -22.59 -19.93 8.96
C ILE A 93 -22.45 -21.44 9.12
N ALA A 94 -22.34 -21.96 10.36
CA ALA A 94 -22.22 -23.41 10.59
C ALA A 94 -23.41 -24.22 10.01
N GLN A 95 -24.57 -23.58 9.93
CA GLN A 95 -25.77 -24.15 9.29
C GLN A 95 -26.14 -23.50 7.96
N GLY A 96 -25.18 -22.82 7.34
CA GLY A 96 -25.35 -22.06 6.11
C GLY A 96 -25.70 -20.59 6.37
N GLN A 97 -25.44 -19.79 5.36
CA GLN A 97 -25.81 -18.37 5.32
C GLN A 97 -27.32 -18.20 5.12
N ARG A 98 -27.95 -17.31 5.89
CA ARG A 98 -29.40 -17.13 5.91
C ARG A 98 -29.84 -15.71 5.63
N ILE A 99 -29.08 -14.70 6.11
CA ILE A 99 -29.41 -13.28 5.95
C ILE A 99 -29.12 -12.84 4.52
N GLU A 100 -30.16 -12.31 3.83
CA GLU A 100 -30.09 -11.93 2.42
C GLU A 100 -30.12 -10.43 2.19
N LYS A 101 -30.70 -9.67 3.14
CA LYS A 101 -30.71 -8.20 3.08
C LYS A 101 -30.73 -7.61 4.47
N PHE A 102 -29.93 -6.56 4.66
CA PHE A 102 -29.86 -5.83 5.92
C PHE A 102 -29.62 -4.34 5.71
N THR A 103 -29.96 -3.55 6.72
CA THR A 103 -29.71 -2.10 6.79
C THR A 103 -28.94 -1.77 8.05
N ILE A 104 -28.02 -0.82 7.95
CA ILE A 104 -27.36 -0.18 9.10
C ILE A 104 -27.82 1.24 9.21
N ASP A 105 -28.35 1.58 10.38
CA ASP A 105 -28.68 2.94 10.76
C ASP A 105 -27.78 3.39 11.93
N ALA A 106 -27.48 4.68 12.00
CA ALA A 106 -26.81 5.33 13.10
C ALA A 106 -27.75 6.33 13.80
N TYR A 107 -27.76 6.33 15.14
CA TYR A 107 -28.47 7.33 15.94
C TYR A 107 -27.55 8.50 16.17
N THR A 108 -27.86 9.63 15.56
CA THR A 108 -27.07 10.85 15.58
C THR A 108 -27.98 12.07 15.65
N GLN A 109 -27.60 13.07 16.46
CA GLN A 109 -28.38 14.33 16.61
C GLN A 109 -29.87 14.11 16.90
N GLY A 110 -30.19 13.10 17.71
CA GLY A 110 -31.56 12.81 18.12
C GLY A 110 -32.42 12.04 17.11
N ALA A 111 -31.86 11.57 15.98
CA ALA A 111 -32.58 10.82 14.94
C ALA A 111 -31.77 9.64 14.40
N TRP A 112 -32.50 8.64 13.89
CA TRP A 112 -31.91 7.54 13.12
C TRP A 112 -31.65 7.99 11.68
N LYS A 113 -30.43 7.71 11.20
CA LYS A 113 -30.03 7.97 9.82
C LYS A 113 -29.46 6.70 9.21
N THR A 114 -29.95 6.31 8.04
CA THR A 114 -29.46 5.15 7.30
C THR A 114 -28.04 5.42 6.78
N MET A 115 -27.12 4.54 7.13
CA MET A 115 -25.72 4.58 6.68
C MET A 115 -25.49 3.77 5.43
N GLY A 116 -26.27 2.73 5.24
CA GLY A 116 -26.20 1.89 4.05
C GLY A 116 -26.96 0.58 4.19
N GLU A 117 -27.04 -0.13 3.09
CA GLU A 117 -27.69 -1.43 2.96
C GLU A 117 -26.70 -2.45 2.43
N GLY A 118 -26.92 -3.71 2.80
CA GLY A 118 -26.18 -4.84 2.30
C GLY A 118 -27.09 -5.99 1.91
N THR A 119 -26.63 -6.82 0.99
CA THR A 119 -27.40 -8.00 0.58
C THR A 119 -27.17 -9.17 1.53
N THR A 120 -25.97 -9.68 1.59
CA THR A 120 -25.62 -10.89 2.32
C THR A 120 -24.76 -10.54 3.52
N VAL A 121 -25.00 -11.14 4.69
CA VAL A 121 -24.08 -11.04 5.84
C VAL A 121 -23.00 -12.11 5.74
N GLY A 122 -23.34 -13.37 5.89
CA GLY A 122 -22.41 -14.50 5.85
C GLY A 122 -21.33 -14.44 6.92
N TYR A 123 -20.19 -15.08 6.67
CA TYR A 123 -19.10 -15.13 7.62
C TYR A 123 -18.59 -13.74 8.04
N LYS A 124 -18.51 -12.79 7.07
CA LYS A 124 -18.07 -11.42 7.34
C LYS A 124 -18.54 -10.43 6.29
N ARG A 125 -19.30 -9.44 6.71
CA ARG A 125 -19.71 -8.33 5.86
C ARG A 125 -19.24 -7.02 6.44
N MET A 126 -18.56 -6.22 5.63
CA MET A 126 -18.15 -4.85 5.95
C MET A 126 -18.95 -3.86 5.12
N LEU A 127 -19.40 -2.79 5.76
CA LEU A 127 -20.06 -1.66 5.12
C LEU A 127 -19.30 -0.39 5.50
N ARG A 128 -18.85 0.37 4.49
CA ARG A 128 -18.16 1.64 4.66
C ARG A 128 -19.08 2.80 4.33
N PHE A 129 -18.95 3.88 5.07
CA PHE A 129 -19.69 5.11 4.89
C PHE A 129 -18.83 6.31 5.36
N PRO A 130 -19.22 7.56 5.04
CA PRO A 130 -18.54 8.75 5.56
C PRO A 130 -18.52 8.79 7.09
N ASP A 131 -17.54 9.45 7.67
CA ASP A 131 -17.42 9.64 9.10
C ASP A 131 -18.71 10.14 9.70
N ILE A 132 -19.18 9.47 10.75
CA ILE A 132 -20.35 9.90 11.52
C ILE A 132 -20.08 9.75 13.02
N GLN A 133 -20.43 10.77 13.78
CA GLN A 133 -20.49 10.68 15.23
C GLN A 133 -21.88 10.18 15.63
N ALA A 134 -21.93 9.06 16.34
CA ALA A 134 -23.17 8.41 16.71
C ALA A 134 -23.12 7.85 18.15
N ASP A 135 -24.29 7.73 18.77
CA ASP A 135 -24.45 7.14 20.11
C ASP A 135 -24.82 5.68 20.04
N SER A 136 -25.46 5.24 18.97
CA SER A 136 -25.90 3.85 18.75
C SER A 136 -25.96 3.51 17.27
N LEU A 137 -25.83 2.22 16.98
CA LEU A 137 -26.11 1.64 15.65
C LEU A 137 -27.31 0.71 15.76
N ARG A 138 -28.07 0.60 14.67
CA ARG A 138 -29.14 -0.38 14.54
C ARG A 138 -28.88 -1.23 13.31
N LEU A 139 -28.84 -2.54 13.51
CA LEU A 139 -28.85 -3.54 12.45
C LEU A 139 -30.31 -3.99 12.28
N THR A 140 -30.83 -3.83 11.07
CA THR A 140 -32.14 -4.35 10.68
C THR A 140 -31.94 -5.45 9.63
N ILE A 141 -32.49 -6.64 9.90
CA ILE A 141 -32.57 -7.72 8.93
C ILE A 141 -33.87 -7.50 8.13
N ASN A 142 -33.72 -7.20 6.86
CA ASN A 142 -34.84 -6.91 5.95
C ASN A 142 -35.37 -8.17 5.27
N GLU A 143 -34.46 -9.10 4.93
CA GLU A 143 -34.79 -10.38 4.30
C GLU A 143 -33.85 -11.47 4.80
N SER A 144 -34.42 -12.64 5.08
CA SER A 144 -33.67 -13.85 5.44
C SER A 144 -34.45 -15.09 4.98
N ARG A 145 -33.78 -16.13 4.54
CA ARG A 145 -34.40 -17.41 4.14
C ARG A 145 -34.99 -18.15 5.33
N LEU A 146 -34.32 -18.09 6.45
CA LEU A 146 -34.67 -18.66 7.74
C LEU A 146 -34.16 -17.74 8.83
N ASP A 147 -34.51 -18.02 10.07
CA ASP A 147 -33.94 -17.29 11.20
C ASP A 147 -32.40 -17.39 11.19
N GLY A 148 -31.74 -16.25 11.14
CA GLY A 148 -30.29 -16.14 11.14
C GLY A 148 -29.73 -16.08 12.56
N ASN A 149 -28.41 -16.08 12.67
CA ASN A 149 -27.72 -15.89 13.92
C ASN A 149 -26.56 -14.91 13.73
N VAL A 150 -26.76 -13.66 14.13
CA VAL A 150 -25.69 -12.65 14.14
C VAL A 150 -24.82 -12.88 15.36
N ILE A 151 -23.56 -13.23 15.14
CA ILE A 151 -22.61 -13.52 16.22
C ILE A 151 -21.75 -12.30 16.57
N GLN A 152 -21.63 -11.32 15.66
CA GLN A 152 -20.90 -10.09 15.94
C GLN A 152 -21.41 -8.91 15.12
N LEU A 153 -21.54 -7.76 15.79
CA LEU A 153 -21.55 -6.45 15.16
C LEU A 153 -20.44 -5.60 15.75
N ALA A 154 -19.55 -5.11 14.92
CA ALA A 154 -18.46 -4.24 15.32
C ALA A 154 -18.45 -2.96 14.47
N ALA A 155 -17.99 -1.87 15.04
CA ALA A 155 -17.84 -0.60 14.34
C ALA A 155 -16.47 0.02 14.62
N TYR A 156 -15.89 0.61 13.59
CA TYR A 156 -14.54 1.15 13.63
C TYR A 156 -14.49 2.54 12.99
N HIS A 157 -13.55 3.33 13.44
CA HIS A 157 -13.07 4.49 12.71
C HIS A 157 -11.76 4.10 12.01
N VAL A 158 -11.84 3.82 10.72
CA VAL A 158 -10.67 3.55 9.88
C VAL A 158 -10.12 4.89 9.43
N PRO A 159 -8.92 5.28 9.85
CA PRO A 159 -8.34 6.56 9.46
C PRO A 159 -8.12 6.61 7.94
N GLU A 160 -8.16 7.81 7.37
CA GLU A 160 -7.69 7.99 6.00
C GLU A 160 -6.20 7.61 5.93
N VAL A 161 -5.88 6.82 4.93
CA VAL A 161 -4.48 6.60 4.56
C VAL A 161 -4.07 7.82 3.76
N GLU A 162 -3.32 8.71 4.38
CA GLU A 162 -2.57 9.69 3.59
C GLU A 162 -1.70 8.87 2.63
N GLU A 163 -1.97 8.98 1.34
CA GLU A 163 -1.02 8.54 0.32
C GLU A 163 0.19 9.48 0.37
N THR A 164 0.93 9.43 1.47
CA THR A 164 2.32 9.72 1.35
C THR A 164 2.81 8.70 0.34
N ALA A 165 3.10 9.16 -0.86
CA ALA A 165 3.98 8.41 -1.73
C ALA A 165 5.15 8.02 -0.83
N THR A 166 5.16 6.76 -0.37
CA THR A 166 6.32 6.20 0.29
C THR A 166 7.31 5.90 -0.83
N GLN A 167 7.73 6.96 -1.48
CA GLN A 167 9.10 7.11 -1.85
C GLN A 167 9.80 7.24 -0.50
N GLY A 168 10.12 6.12 0.13
CA GLY A 168 11.23 6.09 1.06
C GLY A 168 12.31 6.88 0.35
N SER A 169 12.91 7.85 1.03
CA SER A 169 13.91 8.73 0.43
C SER A 169 14.97 7.83 -0.22
N TRP A 170 14.77 7.51 -1.51
CA TRP A 170 15.73 6.74 -2.30
C TRP A 170 16.91 7.64 -2.74
N ASN A 171 16.94 8.85 -2.17
CA ASN A 171 18.00 9.82 -2.35
C ASN A 171 18.26 10.57 -1.03
N ASP A 172 19.47 10.43 -0.50
CA ASP A 172 19.90 11.05 0.76
C ASP A 172 20.44 12.48 0.54
N LEU A 173 20.51 12.96 -0.72
CA LEU A 173 21.03 14.28 -1.05
C LEU A 173 19.93 15.18 -1.65
N ASP A 174 19.98 16.46 -1.30
CA ASP A 174 19.17 17.46 -1.96
C ASP A 174 19.59 17.60 -3.43
N ARG A 175 18.67 17.27 -4.35
CA ARG A 175 18.90 17.37 -5.79
C ARG A 175 19.01 18.80 -6.31
N SER A 176 18.58 19.79 -5.56
CA SER A 176 18.72 21.20 -5.99
C SER A 176 20.18 21.61 -6.23
N THR A 177 21.12 20.89 -5.61
CA THR A 177 22.57 21.10 -5.78
C THR A 177 23.17 20.33 -6.96
N TRP A 178 22.41 19.41 -7.56
CA TRP A 178 22.90 18.56 -8.63
C TRP A 178 22.91 19.27 -9.96
N LYS A 179 23.91 18.94 -10.79
CA LYS A 179 24.02 19.47 -12.15
C LYS A 179 24.18 18.31 -13.13
N LEU A 180 23.35 18.30 -14.17
CA LEU A 180 23.53 17.41 -15.30
C LEU A 180 24.77 17.85 -16.08
N VAL A 181 25.77 16.96 -16.16
CA VAL A 181 27.01 17.20 -16.91
C VAL A 181 26.93 16.67 -18.33
N LYS A 182 26.23 15.52 -18.48
CA LYS A 182 26.01 14.86 -19.77
C LYS A 182 24.73 14.02 -19.71
N GLU A 183 23.95 14.05 -20.79
CA GLU A 183 22.70 13.29 -20.88
C GLU A 183 22.90 11.82 -21.15
N ASN A 184 23.85 11.45 -22.00
CA ASN A 184 24.08 10.05 -22.37
C ASN A 184 25.57 9.74 -22.59
N PRO A 185 26.17 8.85 -21.78
CA PRO A 185 25.61 8.29 -20.53
C PRO A 185 25.32 9.38 -19.51
N VAL A 186 24.20 9.24 -18.79
CA VAL A 186 23.82 10.27 -17.80
C VAL A 186 24.92 10.44 -16.77
N THR A 187 25.40 11.66 -16.65
CA THR A 187 26.53 12.04 -15.78
C THR A 187 26.12 13.24 -14.94
N VAL A 188 26.26 13.12 -13.66
CA VAL A 188 25.77 14.11 -12.67
C VAL A 188 26.90 14.56 -11.77
N ASP A 189 27.02 15.87 -11.55
CA ASP A 189 27.78 16.49 -10.45
C ASP A 189 26.84 16.62 -9.24
N LEU A 190 27.16 15.98 -8.13
CA LEU A 190 26.40 16.00 -6.88
C LEU A 190 26.58 17.32 -6.08
N GLY A 191 27.39 18.24 -6.60
CA GLY A 191 27.71 19.53 -5.98
C GLY A 191 28.78 19.46 -4.90
N LYS A 192 28.99 18.31 -4.26
CA LYS A 192 30.01 18.06 -3.23
C LYS A 192 30.51 16.62 -3.25
N THR A 193 31.69 16.39 -2.68
CA THR A 193 32.19 15.03 -2.45
C THR A 193 31.45 14.39 -1.28
N VAL A 194 31.00 13.15 -1.47
CA VAL A 194 30.24 12.36 -0.48
C VAL A 194 30.70 10.91 -0.45
N SER A 195 30.47 10.23 0.66
CA SER A 195 30.69 8.79 0.83
C SER A 195 29.46 8.01 0.37
N LEU A 196 29.51 7.45 -0.85
CA LEU A 196 28.40 6.68 -1.45
C LEU A 196 28.44 5.21 -1.03
N LYS A 197 27.33 4.68 -0.55
CA LYS A 197 27.13 3.24 -0.32
C LYS A 197 26.21 2.57 -1.35
N ALA A 198 25.32 3.35 -1.99
CA ALA A 198 24.40 2.85 -2.99
C ALA A 198 23.96 3.95 -3.97
N PHE A 199 23.44 3.55 -5.12
CA PHE A 199 22.67 4.44 -5.98
C PHE A 199 21.31 3.84 -6.28
N THR A 200 20.36 4.69 -6.71
CA THR A 200 19.00 4.28 -7.07
C THR A 200 18.67 4.75 -8.47
N TYR A 201 18.06 3.89 -9.25
CA TYR A 201 17.35 4.25 -10.49
C TYR A 201 15.84 4.13 -10.23
N ALA A 202 15.12 5.22 -10.46
CA ALA A 202 13.69 5.35 -10.22
C ALA A 202 13.00 5.87 -11.47
N PRO A 203 12.45 5.01 -12.35
CA PRO A 203 11.73 5.45 -13.54
C PRO A 203 10.62 6.43 -13.20
N LEU A 204 10.56 7.54 -13.94
CA LEU A 204 9.53 8.55 -13.74
C LEU A 204 8.14 7.98 -14.02
N ASN A 205 7.18 8.36 -13.17
CA ASN A 205 5.76 7.99 -13.24
C ASN A 205 5.47 6.49 -13.12
N GLY A 206 6.48 5.64 -12.89
CA GLY A 206 6.28 4.19 -12.80
C GLY A 206 5.68 3.57 -14.08
N GLU A 207 5.88 4.22 -15.24
CA GLU A 207 5.36 3.78 -16.53
C GLU A 207 6.36 2.91 -17.27
N THR A 208 5.86 1.87 -17.92
CA THR A 208 6.66 1.05 -18.84
C THR A 208 6.98 1.82 -20.10
N LYS A 209 8.27 1.97 -20.40
CA LYS A 209 8.76 2.66 -21.60
C LYS A 209 9.81 1.80 -22.33
N PRO A 210 9.86 1.82 -23.66
CA PRO A 210 10.90 1.10 -24.42
C PRO A 210 12.33 1.56 -24.09
N THR A 211 12.47 2.77 -23.55
CA THR A 211 13.75 3.41 -23.23
C THR A 211 14.24 3.17 -21.82
N LEU A 212 13.53 2.37 -21.00
CA LEU A 212 13.93 2.06 -19.63
C LEU A 212 15.32 1.42 -19.58
N ALA A 213 16.11 1.85 -18.61
CA ALA A 213 17.39 1.24 -18.33
C ALA A 213 17.18 -0.18 -17.79
N PHE A 214 17.79 -1.18 -18.44
CA PHE A 214 17.72 -2.59 -18.05
C PHE A 214 19.06 -3.12 -17.58
N ARG A 215 20.13 -2.97 -18.40
CA ARG A 215 21.49 -3.31 -18.01
C ARG A 215 22.31 -2.06 -17.87
N TYR A 216 23.30 -2.07 -16.99
CA TYR A 216 24.09 -0.89 -16.72
C TYR A 216 25.50 -1.17 -16.25
N ASP A 217 26.36 -0.18 -16.47
CA ASP A 217 27.62 0.03 -15.77
C ASP A 217 27.50 1.31 -14.94
N PHE A 218 27.99 1.29 -13.70
CA PHE A 218 27.99 2.47 -12.84
C PHE A 218 29.39 2.90 -12.48
N TYR A 219 29.62 4.22 -12.57
CA TYR A 219 30.93 4.83 -12.38
C TYR A 219 30.83 5.96 -11.37
N VAL A 220 31.94 6.15 -10.66
CA VAL A 220 32.14 7.28 -9.73
C VAL A 220 33.40 8.05 -10.08
N SER A 221 33.44 9.34 -9.72
CA SER A 221 34.62 10.19 -9.90
C SER A 221 34.67 11.29 -8.84
N LYS A 222 35.89 11.69 -8.42
CA LYS A 222 36.08 12.85 -7.54
C LYS A 222 36.22 14.16 -8.31
N ASP A 223 36.73 14.12 -9.54
CA ASP A 223 37.11 15.28 -10.35
C ASP A 223 36.38 15.42 -11.68
N GLY A 224 35.48 14.46 -12.01
CA GLY A 224 34.77 14.39 -13.28
C GLY A 224 35.63 14.00 -14.48
N LYS A 225 36.93 13.77 -14.29
CA LYS A 225 37.92 13.41 -15.33
C LYS A 225 38.35 11.97 -15.23
N LYS A 226 38.77 11.52 -14.05
CA LYS A 226 39.18 10.14 -13.76
C LYS A 226 38.00 9.38 -13.22
N TRP A 227 37.61 8.29 -13.92
CA TRP A 227 36.43 7.51 -13.60
C TRP A 227 36.79 6.10 -13.12
N LYS A 228 36.20 5.70 -12.00
CA LYS A 228 36.26 4.34 -11.48
C LYS A 228 34.94 3.63 -11.81
N LYS A 229 34.98 2.54 -12.56
CA LYS A 229 33.84 1.67 -12.74
C LYS A 229 33.65 0.83 -11.47
N VAL A 230 32.53 0.99 -10.78
CA VAL A 230 32.25 0.33 -9.51
C VAL A 230 31.26 -0.82 -9.63
N ILE A 231 30.39 -0.76 -10.67
CA ILE A 231 29.53 -1.89 -11.03
C ILE A 231 29.68 -2.14 -12.54
N THR A 232 29.85 -3.41 -12.89
CA THR A 232 29.96 -3.85 -14.28
C THR A 232 28.84 -4.82 -14.59
N LYS A 233 28.14 -4.61 -15.73
CA LYS A 233 27.04 -5.48 -16.22
C LYS A 233 25.95 -5.70 -15.17
N GLY A 234 25.63 -4.68 -14.39
CA GLY A 234 24.48 -4.71 -13.47
C GLY A 234 23.16 -4.81 -14.22
N GLU A 235 22.13 -5.29 -13.56
CA GLU A 235 20.79 -5.41 -14.12
C GLU A 235 19.74 -4.84 -13.14
N PHE A 236 18.77 -4.08 -13.68
CA PHE A 236 17.58 -3.70 -12.96
C PHE A 236 16.53 -4.80 -13.16
N SER A 237 16.39 -5.66 -12.15
CA SER A 237 15.54 -6.85 -12.21
C SER A 237 14.09 -6.49 -12.46
N ASN A 238 13.48 -7.10 -13.47
CA ASN A 238 12.06 -6.95 -13.81
C ASN A 238 11.60 -5.50 -14.05
N ILE A 239 12.52 -4.56 -14.29
CA ILE A 239 12.20 -3.11 -14.41
C ILE A 239 11.22 -2.83 -15.55
N VAL A 240 11.25 -3.62 -16.61
CA VAL A 240 10.39 -3.45 -17.78
C VAL A 240 8.94 -3.74 -17.47
N ASN A 241 8.67 -4.72 -16.62
CA ASN A 241 7.31 -5.11 -16.23
C ASN A 241 6.88 -4.42 -14.92
N ASN A 242 7.84 -4.01 -14.09
CA ASN A 242 7.62 -3.38 -12.80
C ASN A 242 8.60 -2.20 -12.61
N PRO A 243 8.32 -1.03 -13.19
CA PRO A 243 9.19 0.14 -13.19
C PRO A 243 9.20 0.88 -11.84
N LEU A 244 9.61 0.18 -10.78
CA LEU A 244 9.77 0.73 -9.43
C LEU A 244 11.21 1.19 -9.18
N PRO A 245 11.43 2.11 -8.23
CA PRO A 245 12.76 2.47 -7.77
C PRO A 245 13.58 1.24 -7.35
N GLN A 246 14.78 1.10 -7.85
CA GLN A 246 15.70 0.03 -7.51
C GLN A 246 17.02 0.59 -6.98
N THR A 247 17.28 0.35 -5.69
CA THR A 247 18.54 0.71 -5.06
C THR A 247 19.56 -0.41 -5.21
N LYS A 248 20.74 -0.08 -5.68
CA LYS A 248 21.86 -1.00 -5.88
C LYS A 248 23.01 -0.63 -4.97
N GLN A 249 23.37 -1.55 -4.10
CA GLN A 249 24.51 -1.37 -3.20
C GLN A 249 25.81 -1.37 -4.00
N LEU A 250 26.73 -0.50 -3.65
CA LEU A 250 28.10 -0.54 -4.18
C LEU A 250 28.89 -1.65 -3.47
N PRO A 251 29.85 -2.30 -4.14
CA PRO A 251 30.70 -3.34 -3.54
C PRO A 251 31.49 -2.83 -2.32
N ALA A 252 31.81 -1.56 -2.29
CA ALA A 252 32.42 -0.84 -1.18
C ALA A 252 31.92 0.61 -1.18
N THR A 253 32.05 1.30 -0.03
CA THR A 253 31.80 2.74 0.05
C THR A 253 32.80 3.49 -0.82
N GLU A 254 32.35 4.44 -1.63
CA GLU A 254 33.14 5.19 -2.58
C GLU A 254 33.04 6.70 -2.33
N GLU A 255 34.18 7.37 -2.26
CA GLU A 255 34.25 8.82 -2.21
C GLU A 255 34.05 9.40 -3.61
N ALA A 256 32.95 10.12 -3.83
CA ALA A 256 32.61 10.65 -5.15
C ALA A 256 31.92 12.01 -5.07
N ARG A 257 32.20 12.86 -6.06
CA ARG A 257 31.45 14.06 -6.37
C ARG A 257 30.62 13.88 -7.65
N TYR A 258 31.09 13.02 -8.56
CA TYR A 258 30.42 12.74 -9.82
C TYR A 258 30.00 11.29 -9.90
N ILE A 259 28.81 11.06 -10.44
CA ILE A 259 28.30 9.73 -10.75
C ILE A 259 27.97 9.65 -12.25
N ARG A 260 28.08 8.45 -12.82
CA ARG A 260 27.69 8.18 -14.20
C ARG A 260 27.00 6.83 -14.26
N LEU A 261 25.82 6.81 -14.86
CA LEU A 261 25.11 5.60 -15.22
C LEU A 261 25.12 5.45 -16.75
N GLN A 262 25.81 4.41 -17.20
CA GLN A 262 25.78 3.99 -18.60
C GLN A 262 24.85 2.79 -18.71
N ALA A 263 23.69 2.98 -19.32
CA ALA A 263 22.64 1.98 -19.32
C ALA A 263 22.16 1.64 -20.73
N THR A 264 21.68 0.40 -20.89
CA THR A 264 21.05 -0.09 -22.12
C THR A 264 19.65 -0.59 -21.82
N THR A 265 18.79 -0.52 -22.82
CA THR A 265 17.45 -1.11 -22.83
C THR A 265 17.53 -2.64 -22.96
N VAL A 266 16.38 -3.31 -22.90
CA VAL A 266 16.30 -4.79 -23.08
C VAL A 266 16.83 -5.24 -24.44
N ASP A 267 16.56 -4.45 -25.49
CA ASP A 267 17.05 -4.72 -26.87
C ASP A 267 18.49 -4.25 -27.13
N GLY A 268 19.20 -3.82 -26.09
CA GLY A 268 20.61 -3.46 -26.14
C GLY A 268 20.91 -2.05 -26.65
N LYS A 269 19.90 -1.22 -26.96
CA LYS A 269 20.09 0.19 -27.32
C LYS A 269 20.46 1.02 -26.10
N SER A 270 21.00 2.22 -26.33
CA SER A 270 21.25 3.15 -25.23
C SER A 270 19.95 3.55 -24.55
N ALA A 271 19.87 3.36 -23.21
CA ALA A 271 18.72 3.79 -22.44
C ALA A 271 18.75 5.31 -22.21
N GLN A 272 17.57 5.91 -22.16
CA GLN A 272 17.42 7.31 -21.78
C GLN A 272 17.11 7.39 -20.29
N VAL A 273 18.04 7.93 -19.52
CA VAL A 273 17.90 8.16 -18.08
C VAL A 273 18.08 9.64 -17.82
N VAL A 274 17.16 10.24 -17.09
CA VAL A 274 17.22 11.66 -16.71
C VAL A 274 17.69 11.81 -15.26
N LEU A 275 18.11 13.02 -14.90
CA LEU A 275 18.66 13.32 -13.59
C LEU A 275 17.67 12.98 -12.45
N GLU A 276 16.40 13.27 -12.66
CA GLU A 276 15.32 13.07 -11.72
C GLU A 276 15.06 11.59 -11.38
N GLU A 277 15.51 10.70 -12.27
CA GLU A 277 15.42 9.24 -12.06
C GLU A 277 16.57 8.68 -11.23
N LEU A 278 17.56 9.49 -10.90
CA LEU A 278 18.72 9.05 -10.12
C LEU A 278 18.63 9.48 -8.65
N GLY A 279 19.12 8.63 -7.78
CA GLY A 279 19.31 8.91 -6.37
C GLY A 279 20.58 8.25 -5.83
N VAL A 280 21.02 8.70 -4.66
CA VAL A 280 22.19 8.16 -3.97
C VAL A 280 21.90 7.94 -2.50
N SER A 281 22.53 6.91 -1.92
CA SER A 281 22.51 6.66 -0.49
C SER A 281 23.91 6.81 0.08
N LEU A 282 24.01 7.52 1.21
CA LEU A 282 25.27 7.84 1.85
C LEU A 282 25.64 6.79 2.89
N ALA A 283 26.93 6.54 3.06
CA ALA A 283 27.43 5.88 4.25
C ALA A 283 27.23 6.81 5.47
N LYS A 284 26.81 6.23 6.59
CA LYS A 284 26.70 6.95 7.86
C LYS A 284 28.08 7.08 8.49
#